data_440e5bc9f2f940158eed81df331b47e3
#
_entry.id   440e5bc9f2f940158eed81df331b47e3
#
_cell.length_a   1.000
_cell.length_b   1.000
_cell.length_c   1.000
_cell.angle_alpha   90.00
_cell.angle_beta   90.00
_cell.angle_gamma   90.00
#
_symmetry.space_group_name_H-M   'P 1'
#
loop_
_entity.id
_entity.type
_entity.pdbx_description
1 polymer ?
#
loop_
_entity_poly.entity_id
_entity_poly.type
_entity_poly.pdbx_seq_one_letter_code
_entity_poly.pdbx_strand_id
1 'polypeptide(L)'
;YDRETNEVKAIGEEARLMLGRTPGNIIAVRPLRHGVISDYTITEKMIKYFILKALGRRTFKKPRICICVPSGVTEVEKKAVEEATFAAGAREVHLIEEPVAAAIGAGIDISKACGNMIVDVGGGTSDIAVISLGGTVVNTSIKIAGDDFDEAIVRYMRKKHNLLIGDRTAEEIKIKIGTTYPLAEIEKLEVKGRNLVTGLPKTVLVTSSETEEALKEI
;
A
#
# COMPACT_ATOMS: atom_id res chain seq x y z
N TYR A 1 0.66 -6.88 16.53
CA TYR A 1 0.57 -8.03 17.44
C TYR A 1 1.38 -7.78 18.71
N ASP A 2 1.05 -8.52 19.75
CA ASP A 2 1.77 -8.52 21.01
C ASP A 2 2.94 -9.51 20.92
N ARG A 3 4.15 -9.07 21.28
CA ARG A 3 5.38 -9.89 21.22
C ARG A 3 5.37 -11.06 22.21
N GLU A 4 4.80 -10.85 23.39
CA GLU A 4 4.86 -11.83 24.48
C GLU A 4 3.81 -12.94 24.29
N THR A 5 2.60 -12.55 23.90
CA THR A 5 1.48 -13.49 23.73
C THR A 5 1.32 -14.02 22.31
N ASN A 6 2.00 -13.41 21.32
CA ASN A 6 1.82 -13.69 19.88
C ASN A 6 0.38 -13.47 19.38
N GLU A 7 -0.42 -12.73 20.14
CA GLU A 7 -1.80 -12.42 19.79
C GLU A 7 -1.88 -11.24 18.84
N VAL A 8 -2.75 -11.36 17.85
CA VAL A 8 -3.09 -10.25 16.96
C VAL A 8 -4.06 -9.31 17.70
N LYS A 9 -3.66 -8.06 17.92
CA LYS A 9 -4.47 -7.05 18.60
C LYS A 9 -5.36 -6.26 17.66
N ALA A 10 -4.87 -5.96 16.46
CA ALA A 10 -5.61 -5.21 15.44
C ALA A 10 -5.13 -5.61 14.03
N ILE A 11 -6.00 -5.46 13.03
CA ILE A 11 -5.70 -5.71 11.61
C ILE A 11 -6.40 -4.64 10.77
N GLY A 12 -5.77 -4.27 9.63
CA GLY A 12 -6.32 -3.29 8.72
C GLY A 12 -6.21 -1.87 9.24
N GLU A 13 -7.27 -1.07 9.11
CA GLU A 13 -7.25 0.35 9.45
C GLU A 13 -6.90 0.61 10.92
N GLU A 14 -7.40 -0.21 11.85
CA GLU A 14 -7.04 -0.07 13.27
C GLU A 14 -5.54 -0.25 13.49
N ALA A 15 -4.93 -1.26 12.85
CA ALA A 15 -3.48 -1.48 12.91
C ALA A 15 -2.70 -0.35 12.24
N ARG A 16 -3.20 0.19 11.12
CA ARG A 16 -2.60 1.34 10.43
C ARG A 16 -2.52 2.57 11.34
N LEU A 17 -3.58 2.83 12.10
CA LEU A 17 -3.61 3.94 13.08
C LEU A 17 -2.61 3.78 14.23
N MET A 18 -2.16 2.55 14.49
CA MET A 18 -1.19 2.23 15.55
C MET A 18 0.27 2.38 15.09
N LEU A 19 0.55 2.48 13.80
CA LEU A 19 1.91 2.64 13.28
C LEU A 19 2.61 3.85 13.94
N GLY A 20 3.81 3.60 14.49
CA GLY A 20 4.60 4.61 15.18
C GLY A 20 4.05 5.08 16.54
N ARG A 21 3.01 4.43 17.08
CA ARG A 21 2.34 4.82 18.34
C ARG A 21 2.15 3.67 19.32
N THR A 22 2.76 2.52 19.08
CA THR A 22 2.63 1.33 19.93
C THR A 22 3.60 1.36 21.10
N PRO A 23 3.20 0.85 22.30
CA PRO A 23 4.13 0.59 23.40
C PRO A 23 5.10 -0.53 23.01
N GLY A 24 6.21 -0.69 23.75
CA GLY A 24 7.32 -1.56 23.39
C GLY A 24 7.01 -3.05 23.21
N ASN A 25 5.96 -3.55 23.83
CA ASN A 25 5.51 -4.94 23.68
C ASN A 25 4.57 -5.16 22.49
N ILE A 26 4.05 -4.11 21.86
CA ILE A 26 3.15 -4.18 20.70
C ILE A 26 3.90 -3.74 19.44
N ILE A 27 3.89 -4.60 18.43
CA ILE A 27 4.48 -4.30 17.12
C ILE A 27 3.39 -4.13 16.09
N ALA A 28 3.40 -2.97 15.44
CA ALA A 28 2.68 -2.76 14.19
C ALA A 28 3.61 -3.09 13.01
N VAL A 29 3.21 -4.03 12.17
CA VAL A 29 3.98 -4.48 11.00
C VAL A 29 3.17 -4.32 9.73
N ARG A 30 3.87 -4.09 8.63
CA ARG A 30 3.33 -4.24 7.27
C ARG A 30 3.82 -5.59 6.73
N PRO A 31 2.95 -6.63 6.67
CA PRO A 31 3.36 -7.97 6.26
C PRO A 31 3.60 -8.11 4.76
N LEU A 32 3.16 -7.13 3.99
CA LEU A 32 3.38 -7.01 2.54
C LEU A 32 4.22 -5.75 2.29
N ARG A 33 5.24 -5.86 1.45
CA ARG A 33 6.07 -4.74 0.98
C ARG A 33 6.35 -4.89 -0.50
N HIS A 34 6.24 -3.80 -1.25
CA HIS A 34 6.44 -3.80 -2.71
C HIS A 34 5.69 -4.95 -3.41
N GLY A 35 4.42 -5.17 -3.01
CA GLY A 35 3.57 -6.22 -3.57
C GLY A 35 3.93 -7.66 -3.16
N VAL A 36 4.92 -7.87 -2.29
CA VAL A 36 5.44 -9.19 -1.91
C VAL A 36 5.22 -9.49 -0.42
N ILE A 37 5.00 -10.76 -0.09
CA ILE A 37 4.92 -11.22 1.30
C ILE A 37 6.30 -11.09 1.96
N SER A 38 6.41 -10.22 2.96
CA SER A 38 7.62 -10.06 3.79
C SER A 38 7.55 -10.87 5.10
N ASP A 39 6.34 -11.17 5.58
CA ASP A 39 6.09 -12.01 6.75
C ASP A 39 4.91 -12.94 6.46
N TYR A 40 5.24 -14.22 6.20
CA TYR A 40 4.26 -15.24 5.84
C TYR A 40 3.23 -15.48 6.95
N THR A 41 3.71 -15.64 8.19
CA THR A 41 2.84 -15.97 9.34
C THR A 41 1.84 -14.86 9.64
N ILE A 42 2.28 -13.61 9.57
CA ILE A 42 1.40 -12.46 9.80
C ILE A 42 0.44 -12.28 8.60
N THR A 43 0.91 -12.53 7.38
CA THR A 43 0.06 -12.47 6.17
C THR A 43 -1.06 -13.52 6.26
N GLU A 44 -0.74 -14.79 6.61
CA GLU A 44 -1.75 -15.84 6.80
C GLU A 44 -2.82 -15.42 7.82
N LYS A 45 -2.38 -14.93 9.00
CA LYS A 45 -3.30 -14.45 10.05
C LYS A 45 -4.17 -13.29 9.55
N MET A 46 -3.61 -12.38 8.77
CA MET A 46 -4.33 -11.24 8.20
C MET A 46 -5.39 -11.71 7.19
N ILE A 47 -5.04 -12.59 6.27
CA ILE A 47 -5.98 -13.17 5.29
C ILE A 47 -7.10 -13.91 6.01
N LYS A 48 -6.76 -14.74 6.99
CA LYS A 48 -7.75 -15.47 7.82
C LYS A 48 -8.73 -14.54 8.53
N TYR A 49 -8.23 -13.44 9.08
CA TYR A 49 -9.08 -12.44 9.72
C TYR A 49 -10.08 -11.82 8.71
N PHE A 50 -9.61 -11.43 7.52
CA PHE A 50 -10.49 -10.86 6.50
C PHE A 50 -11.51 -11.86 5.98
N ILE A 51 -11.13 -13.14 5.80
CA ILE A 51 -12.06 -14.21 5.45
C ILE A 51 -13.17 -14.34 6.51
N LEU A 52 -12.79 -14.41 7.77
CA LEU A 52 -13.76 -14.53 8.88
C LEU A 52 -14.66 -13.30 8.99
N LYS A 53 -14.11 -12.12 8.76
CA LYS A 53 -14.87 -10.86 8.77
C LYS A 53 -15.88 -10.78 7.63
N ALA A 54 -15.50 -11.24 6.43
CA ALA A 54 -16.35 -11.24 5.25
C ALA A 54 -17.48 -12.28 5.34
N LEU A 55 -17.18 -13.47 5.83
CA LEU A 55 -18.13 -14.60 5.89
C LEU A 55 -19.02 -14.59 7.14
N GLY A 56 -18.61 -13.86 8.21
CA GLY A 56 -19.22 -13.94 9.53
C GLY A 56 -18.90 -15.25 10.27
N ARG A 57 -19.23 -15.27 11.57
CA ARG A 57 -18.81 -16.36 12.50
C ARG A 57 -19.49 -17.73 12.29
N ARG A 58 -20.46 -17.85 11.39
CA ARG A 58 -21.31 -19.05 11.25
C ARG A 58 -21.11 -19.87 9.97
N THR A 59 -20.06 -19.62 9.20
CA THR A 59 -19.87 -20.32 7.92
C THR A 59 -18.99 -21.55 8.11
N PHE A 60 -19.60 -22.74 8.00
CA PHE A 60 -18.89 -24.04 8.02
C PHE A 60 -18.24 -24.40 6.67
N LYS A 61 -18.56 -23.65 5.60
CA LYS A 61 -18.04 -23.91 4.26
C LYS A 61 -16.82 -23.05 3.99
N LYS A 62 -15.73 -23.70 3.58
CA LYS A 62 -14.52 -23.00 3.12
C LYS A 62 -14.85 -22.25 1.81
N PRO A 63 -14.47 -20.95 1.71
CA PRO A 63 -14.76 -20.12 0.54
C PRO A 63 -13.86 -20.43 -0.64
N ARG A 64 -14.31 -20.05 -1.84
CA ARG A 64 -13.44 -19.78 -2.98
C ARG A 64 -12.96 -18.35 -2.88
N ILE A 65 -11.68 -18.12 -3.10
CA ILE A 65 -11.06 -16.81 -2.95
C ILE A 65 -10.36 -16.41 -4.24
N CYS A 66 -10.59 -15.18 -4.67
CA CYS A 66 -9.83 -14.53 -5.71
C CYS A 66 -8.91 -13.51 -5.04
N ILE A 67 -7.61 -13.56 -5.33
CA ILE A 67 -6.60 -12.64 -4.82
C ILE A 67 -5.90 -11.96 -5.99
N CYS A 68 -5.76 -10.64 -5.91
CA CYS A 68 -4.97 -9.89 -6.86
C CYS A 68 -3.49 -9.97 -6.52
N VAL A 69 -2.65 -10.03 -7.54
CA VAL A 69 -1.19 -9.98 -7.44
C VAL A 69 -0.64 -8.99 -8.48
N PRO A 70 0.46 -8.28 -8.19
CA PRO A 70 1.13 -7.43 -9.17
C PRO A 70 1.54 -8.22 -10.41
N SER A 71 1.56 -7.57 -11.57
CA SER A 71 1.90 -8.24 -12.83
C SER A 71 3.35 -8.74 -12.89
N GLY A 72 4.25 -8.13 -12.12
CA GLY A 72 5.68 -8.44 -12.09
C GLY A 72 6.11 -9.50 -11.07
N VAL A 73 5.16 -10.18 -10.37
CA VAL A 73 5.49 -11.20 -9.37
C VAL A 73 6.03 -12.47 -10.02
N THR A 74 7.01 -13.08 -9.37
CA THR A 74 7.58 -14.37 -9.77
C THR A 74 6.62 -15.53 -9.46
N GLU A 75 6.83 -16.69 -10.10
CA GLU A 75 6.04 -17.89 -9.81
C GLU A 75 6.17 -18.36 -8.34
N VAL A 76 7.33 -18.12 -7.72
CA VAL A 76 7.55 -18.41 -6.30
C VAL A 76 6.69 -17.51 -5.40
N GLU A 77 6.61 -16.24 -5.72
CA GLU A 77 5.77 -15.25 -5.00
C GLU A 77 4.29 -15.56 -5.19
N LYS A 78 3.84 -15.90 -6.40
CA LYS A 78 2.47 -16.36 -6.68
C LYS A 78 2.11 -17.56 -5.82
N LYS A 79 3.00 -18.57 -5.79
CA LYS A 79 2.80 -19.76 -4.99
C LYS A 79 2.74 -19.47 -3.50
N ALA A 80 3.56 -18.55 -3.00
CA ALA A 80 3.53 -18.14 -1.60
C ALA A 80 2.19 -17.50 -1.21
N VAL A 81 1.61 -16.65 -2.10
CA VAL A 81 0.29 -16.05 -1.90
C VAL A 81 -0.81 -17.11 -1.91
N GLU A 82 -0.74 -18.05 -2.85
CA GLU A 82 -1.69 -19.16 -2.95
C GLU A 82 -1.65 -20.04 -1.69
N GLU A 83 -0.46 -20.47 -1.25
CA GLU A 83 -0.28 -21.29 -0.06
C GLU A 83 -0.73 -20.56 1.22
N ALA A 84 -0.40 -19.28 1.40
CA ALA A 84 -0.87 -18.49 2.53
C ALA A 84 -2.40 -18.40 2.56
N THR A 85 -3.03 -18.31 1.41
CA THR A 85 -4.48 -18.23 1.27
C THR A 85 -5.17 -19.56 1.59
N PHE A 86 -4.59 -20.68 1.14
CA PHE A 86 -5.06 -22.02 1.51
C PHE A 86 -4.90 -22.27 3.01
N ALA A 87 -3.76 -21.91 3.59
CA ALA A 87 -3.50 -22.03 5.03
C ALA A 87 -4.48 -21.19 5.86
N ALA A 88 -4.86 -20.01 5.36
CA ALA A 88 -5.87 -19.14 5.97
C ALA A 88 -7.29 -19.71 5.94
N GLY A 89 -7.56 -20.77 5.16
CA GLY A 89 -8.82 -21.51 5.16
C GLY A 89 -9.62 -21.48 3.85
N ALA A 90 -9.02 -21.10 2.74
CA ALA A 90 -9.64 -21.19 1.43
C ALA A 90 -9.85 -22.66 1.00
N ARG A 91 -10.92 -22.92 0.24
CA ARG A 91 -11.13 -24.20 -0.47
C ARG A 91 -10.47 -24.18 -1.85
N GLU A 92 -10.49 -23.03 -2.50
CA GLU A 92 -10.02 -22.83 -3.86
C GLU A 92 -9.47 -21.40 -3.95
N VAL A 93 -8.35 -21.22 -4.60
CA VAL A 93 -7.68 -19.92 -4.76
C VAL A 93 -7.50 -19.65 -6.25
N HIS A 94 -7.90 -18.46 -6.67
CA HIS A 94 -7.67 -17.96 -8.01
C HIS A 94 -6.84 -16.68 -7.91
N LEU A 95 -5.72 -16.64 -8.63
CA LEU A 95 -4.90 -15.44 -8.75
C LEU A 95 -5.32 -14.66 -9.99
N ILE A 96 -5.39 -13.34 -9.86
CA ILE A 96 -5.67 -12.41 -10.95
C ILE A 96 -4.63 -11.28 -10.90
N GLU A 97 -4.16 -10.81 -12.05
CA GLU A 97 -3.29 -9.65 -12.10
C GLU A 97 -4.04 -8.37 -11.70
N GLU A 98 -3.41 -7.52 -10.88
CA GLU A 98 -4.01 -6.28 -10.37
C GLU A 98 -4.58 -5.38 -11.48
N PRO A 99 -3.88 -5.12 -12.62
CA PRO A 99 -4.42 -4.29 -13.67
C PRO A 99 -5.68 -4.87 -14.34
N VAL A 100 -5.78 -6.21 -14.41
CA VAL A 100 -6.97 -6.88 -14.97
C VAL A 100 -8.15 -6.69 -14.04
N ALA A 101 -7.94 -6.87 -12.74
CA ALA A 101 -8.98 -6.65 -11.73
C ALA A 101 -9.41 -5.17 -11.71
N ALA A 102 -8.45 -4.24 -11.82
CA ALA A 102 -8.72 -2.79 -11.90
C ALA A 102 -9.56 -2.44 -13.12
N ALA A 103 -9.24 -2.99 -14.30
CA ALA A 103 -10.02 -2.79 -15.53
C ALA A 103 -11.46 -3.25 -15.37
N ILE A 104 -11.68 -4.45 -14.79
CA ILE A 104 -13.00 -4.99 -14.52
C ILE A 104 -13.76 -4.08 -13.54
N GLY A 105 -13.08 -3.65 -12.46
CA GLY A 105 -13.66 -2.76 -11.45
C GLY A 105 -14.04 -1.39 -11.99
N ALA A 106 -13.28 -0.87 -12.97
CA ALA A 106 -13.58 0.37 -13.69
C ALA A 106 -14.73 0.22 -14.71
N GLY A 107 -15.27 -0.99 -14.89
CA GLY A 107 -16.35 -1.26 -15.86
C GLY A 107 -15.87 -1.28 -17.33
N ILE A 108 -14.57 -1.47 -17.55
CA ILE A 108 -14.01 -1.58 -18.90
C ILE A 108 -14.36 -2.96 -19.47
N ASP A 109 -14.93 -2.99 -20.66
CA ASP A 109 -15.18 -4.24 -21.39
C ASP A 109 -13.88 -4.76 -22.02
N ILE A 110 -13.14 -5.54 -21.25
CA ILE A 110 -11.85 -6.10 -21.66
C ILE A 110 -11.96 -7.17 -22.76
N SER A 111 -13.17 -7.66 -23.07
CA SER A 111 -13.39 -8.70 -24.10
C SER A 111 -13.26 -8.16 -25.53
N LYS A 112 -13.35 -6.86 -25.70
CA LYS A 112 -13.26 -6.22 -27.03
C LYS A 112 -11.84 -6.22 -27.59
N ALA A 113 -11.75 -6.23 -28.92
CA ALA A 113 -10.51 -6.11 -29.68
C ALA A 113 -10.03 -4.64 -29.72
N CYS A 114 -9.87 -4.01 -28.57
CA CYS A 114 -9.30 -2.68 -28.43
C CYS A 114 -8.34 -2.66 -27.24
N GLY A 115 -7.21 -1.96 -27.39
CA GLY A 115 -6.25 -1.79 -26.31
C GLY A 115 -6.76 -0.81 -25.25
N ASN A 116 -6.87 -1.26 -24.01
CA ASN A 116 -7.16 -0.41 -22.85
C ASN A 116 -5.94 -0.36 -21.96
N MET A 117 -5.40 0.82 -21.74
CA MET A 117 -4.27 1.00 -20.80
C MET A 117 -4.79 1.23 -19.40
N ILE A 118 -4.26 0.46 -18.47
CA ILE A 118 -4.48 0.61 -17.04
C ILE A 118 -3.16 1.01 -16.39
N VAL A 119 -3.22 2.01 -15.53
CA VAL A 119 -2.11 2.42 -14.65
C VAL A 119 -2.63 2.33 -13.24
N ASP A 120 -2.14 1.35 -12.49
CA ASP A 120 -2.48 1.11 -11.09
C ASP A 120 -1.29 1.51 -10.22
N VAL A 121 -1.46 2.58 -9.45
CA VAL A 121 -0.42 3.10 -8.53
C VAL A 121 -0.84 2.76 -7.11
N GLY A 122 -0.27 1.67 -6.60
CA GLY A 122 -0.51 1.20 -5.25
C GLY A 122 0.35 1.88 -4.18
N GLY A 123 0.52 1.22 -3.03
CA GLY A 123 1.45 1.65 -1.99
C GLY A 123 2.90 1.28 -2.29
N GLY A 124 3.14 0.05 -2.77
CA GLY A 124 4.47 -0.50 -2.97
C GLY A 124 4.85 -0.81 -4.41
N THR A 125 3.89 -0.84 -5.35
CA THR A 125 4.09 -1.10 -6.78
C THR A 125 3.24 -0.17 -7.63
N SER A 126 3.72 0.13 -8.82
CA SER A 126 2.95 0.74 -9.90
C SER A 126 2.92 -0.23 -11.08
N ASP A 127 1.72 -0.71 -11.40
CA ASP A 127 1.48 -1.70 -12.45
C ASP A 127 0.84 -1.02 -13.66
N ILE A 128 1.46 -1.19 -14.82
CA ILE A 128 1.00 -0.61 -16.08
C ILE A 128 0.73 -1.77 -17.03
N ALA A 129 -0.48 -1.86 -17.57
CA ALA A 129 -0.84 -2.91 -18.49
C ALA A 129 -1.71 -2.39 -19.63
N VAL A 130 -1.54 -2.98 -20.81
CA VAL A 130 -2.48 -2.87 -21.94
C VAL A 130 -3.25 -4.18 -22.05
N ILE A 131 -4.57 -4.09 -21.97
CA ILE A 131 -5.48 -5.24 -21.96
C ILE A 131 -6.34 -5.21 -23.22
N SER A 132 -6.47 -6.35 -23.90
CA SER A 132 -7.31 -6.54 -25.07
C SER A 132 -7.76 -8.01 -25.16
N LEU A 133 -8.95 -8.26 -25.68
CA LEU A 133 -9.49 -9.62 -25.87
C LEU A 133 -9.44 -10.50 -24.62
N GLY A 134 -9.69 -9.91 -23.43
CA GLY A 134 -9.71 -10.60 -22.17
C GLY A 134 -8.35 -10.95 -21.57
N GLY A 135 -7.23 -10.52 -22.17
CA GLY A 135 -5.87 -10.80 -21.72
C GLY A 135 -4.97 -9.60 -21.71
N THR A 136 -3.88 -9.72 -20.94
CA THR A 136 -2.80 -8.74 -20.89
C THR A 136 -1.91 -8.87 -22.14
N VAL A 137 -1.79 -7.82 -22.93
CA VAL A 137 -0.97 -7.77 -24.14
C VAL A 137 0.47 -7.36 -23.80
N VAL A 138 0.58 -6.32 -22.98
CA VAL A 138 1.86 -5.80 -22.46
C VAL A 138 1.65 -5.40 -21.02
N ASN A 139 2.61 -5.72 -20.18
CA ASN A 139 2.63 -5.23 -18.80
C ASN A 139 4.04 -4.81 -18.36
N THR A 140 4.07 -3.96 -17.38
CA THR A 140 5.27 -3.57 -16.65
C THR A 140 4.88 -3.29 -15.21
N SER A 141 5.70 -3.73 -14.27
CA SER A 141 5.54 -3.46 -12.85
C SER A 141 6.83 -2.83 -12.33
N ILE A 142 6.70 -1.69 -11.68
CA ILE A 142 7.81 -1.00 -11.04
C ILE A 142 7.60 -0.94 -9.54
N LYS A 143 8.67 -1.10 -8.77
CA LYS A 143 8.66 -1.05 -7.29
C LYS A 143 8.85 0.39 -6.78
N ILE A 144 8.15 1.33 -7.41
CA ILE A 144 8.07 2.74 -7.01
C ILE A 144 6.59 3.10 -6.97
N ALA A 145 6.10 3.53 -5.81
CA ALA A 145 4.69 3.86 -5.61
C ALA A 145 4.50 4.77 -4.39
N GLY A 146 3.31 4.76 -3.80
CA GLY A 146 2.91 5.68 -2.75
C GLY A 146 3.83 5.72 -1.53
N ASP A 147 4.42 4.59 -1.13
CA ASP A 147 5.34 4.53 0.02
C ASP A 147 6.67 5.24 -0.30
N ASP A 148 7.17 5.15 -1.55
CA ASP A 148 8.39 5.84 -1.99
C ASP A 148 8.18 7.35 -2.02
N PHE A 149 6.98 7.81 -2.42
CA PHE A 149 6.61 9.22 -2.37
C PHE A 149 6.57 9.74 -0.94
N ASP A 150 6.03 8.96 0.00
CA ASP A 150 6.04 9.31 1.43
C ASP A 150 7.47 9.42 1.97
N GLU A 151 8.34 8.46 1.63
CA GLU A 151 9.75 8.51 2.03
C GLU A 151 10.49 9.73 1.46
N ALA A 152 10.19 10.11 0.21
CA ALA A 152 10.79 11.30 -0.38
C ALA A 152 10.40 12.56 0.39
N ILE A 153 9.12 12.68 0.74
CA ILE A 153 8.62 13.79 1.56
C ILE A 153 9.30 13.79 2.94
N VAL A 154 9.44 12.63 3.60
CA VAL A 154 10.17 12.52 4.87
C VAL A 154 11.62 12.99 4.73
N ARG A 155 12.32 12.55 3.67
CA ARG A 155 13.70 12.99 3.38
C ARG A 155 13.79 14.49 3.16
N TYR A 156 12.87 15.04 2.39
CA TYR A 156 12.79 16.47 2.11
C TYR A 156 12.57 17.30 3.39
N MET A 157 11.58 16.93 4.21
CA MET A 157 11.29 17.59 5.48
C MET A 157 12.47 17.58 6.44
N ARG A 158 13.21 16.47 6.46
CA ARG A 158 14.45 16.36 7.24
C ARG A 158 15.52 17.31 6.73
N LYS A 159 15.74 17.33 5.41
CA LYS A 159 16.82 18.13 4.77
C LYS A 159 16.53 19.63 4.79
N LYS A 160 15.31 20.02 4.44
CA LYS A 160 14.94 21.42 4.24
C LYS A 160 14.53 22.14 5.53
N HIS A 161 13.77 21.43 6.38
CA HIS A 161 13.18 22.04 7.58
C HIS A 161 13.81 21.59 8.89
N ASN A 162 14.80 20.66 8.87
CA ASN A 162 15.31 19.96 10.04
C ASN A 162 14.19 19.38 10.90
N LEU A 163 13.15 18.84 10.25
CA LEU A 163 11.94 18.33 10.88
C LEU A 163 11.80 16.82 10.65
N LEU A 164 11.73 16.08 11.74
CA LEU A 164 11.39 14.65 11.69
C LEU A 164 9.88 14.50 11.75
N ILE A 165 9.32 13.91 10.70
CA ILE A 165 7.92 13.50 10.61
C ILE A 165 7.83 11.99 10.46
N GLY A 166 6.69 11.41 10.82
CA GLY A 166 6.39 9.99 10.57
C GLY A 166 5.72 9.76 9.22
N ASP A 167 5.71 8.49 8.77
CA ASP A 167 5.13 8.06 7.49
C ASP A 167 3.69 8.55 7.29
N ARG A 168 2.87 8.46 8.33
CA ARG A 168 1.49 8.95 8.28
C ARG A 168 1.38 10.46 8.01
N THR A 169 2.29 11.25 8.56
CA THR A 169 2.31 12.69 8.30
C THR A 169 2.77 12.98 6.87
N ALA A 170 3.71 12.20 6.35
CA ALA A 170 4.15 12.29 4.96
C ALA A 170 3.01 11.91 4.00
N GLU A 171 2.29 10.82 4.28
CA GLU A 171 1.09 10.42 3.54
C GLU A 171 0.02 11.51 3.54
N GLU A 172 -0.21 12.17 4.69
CA GLU A 172 -1.15 13.28 4.80
C GLU A 172 -0.72 14.48 3.95
N ILE A 173 0.56 14.84 3.94
CA ILE A 173 1.12 15.89 3.08
C ILE A 173 0.90 15.53 1.61
N LYS A 174 1.27 14.30 1.20
CA LYS A 174 1.07 13.78 -0.15
C LYS A 174 -0.38 13.90 -0.62
N ILE A 175 -1.33 13.45 0.21
CA ILE A 175 -2.77 13.44 -0.16
C ILE A 175 -3.32 14.85 -0.26
N LYS A 176 -2.92 15.78 0.64
CA LYS A 176 -3.52 17.11 0.71
C LYS A 176 -2.93 18.12 -0.26
N ILE A 177 -1.60 18.10 -0.39
CA ILE A 177 -0.88 19.14 -1.17
C ILE A 177 0.21 18.54 -2.10
N GLY A 178 0.26 17.18 -2.22
CA GLY A 178 1.24 16.51 -3.09
C GLY A 178 0.97 16.80 -4.56
N THR A 179 2.01 17.21 -5.27
CA THR A 179 1.96 17.42 -6.71
C THR A 179 3.30 17.09 -7.36
N THR A 180 3.26 16.66 -8.61
CA THR A 180 4.45 16.44 -9.47
C THR A 180 4.54 17.49 -10.58
N TYR A 181 3.60 18.44 -10.60
CA TYR A 181 3.51 19.50 -11.60
C TYR A 181 3.18 20.83 -10.92
N PRO A 182 3.72 21.97 -11.41
CA PRO A 182 3.42 23.28 -10.83
C PRO A 182 1.92 23.59 -10.86
N LEU A 183 1.35 23.90 -9.69
CA LEU A 183 -0.04 24.30 -9.57
C LEU A 183 -0.18 25.80 -9.83
N ALA A 184 -1.33 26.20 -10.39
CA ALA A 184 -1.67 27.61 -10.61
C ALA A 184 -1.80 28.37 -9.29
N GLU A 185 -2.29 27.71 -8.25
CA GLU A 185 -2.39 28.24 -6.88
C GLU A 185 -1.56 27.33 -5.95
N ILE A 186 -0.72 27.95 -5.12
CA ILE A 186 0.12 27.25 -4.16
C ILE A 186 -0.71 26.85 -2.96
N GLU A 187 -0.93 25.58 -2.77
CA GLU A 187 -1.55 25.02 -1.58
C GLU A 187 -0.57 25.01 -0.40
N LYS A 188 -1.10 25.11 0.82
CA LYS A 188 -0.30 25.20 2.04
C LYS A 188 -0.90 24.31 3.12
N LEU A 189 -0.01 23.66 3.89
CA LEU A 189 -0.38 22.78 5.00
C LEU A 189 0.53 23.01 6.20
N GLU A 190 -0.07 23.21 7.38
CA GLU A 190 0.70 23.22 8.64
C GLU A 190 1.06 21.80 9.06
N VAL A 191 2.35 21.54 9.20
CA VAL A 191 2.90 20.24 9.54
C VAL A 191 3.62 20.31 10.88
N LYS A 192 3.27 19.39 11.78
CA LYS A 192 3.91 19.23 13.08
C LYS A 192 4.90 18.06 13.08
N GLY A 193 6.07 18.28 13.64
CA GLY A 193 7.09 17.25 13.77
C GLY A 193 8.07 17.57 14.90
N ARG A 194 9.10 16.72 15.03
CA ARG A 194 10.19 16.93 15.99
C ARG A 194 11.33 17.69 15.31
N ASN A 195 11.71 18.82 15.86
CA ASN A 195 12.89 19.54 15.42
C ASN A 195 14.17 18.71 15.71
N LEU A 196 14.95 18.44 14.69
CA LEU A 196 16.17 17.61 14.80
C LEU A 196 17.31 18.30 15.52
N VAL A 197 17.30 19.63 15.61
CA VAL A 197 18.34 20.41 16.29
C VAL A 197 18.05 20.51 17.79
N THR A 198 16.81 20.88 18.14
CA THR A 198 16.43 21.13 19.55
C THR A 198 15.76 19.94 20.23
N GLY A 199 15.30 18.95 19.47
CA GLY A 199 14.53 17.82 19.97
C GLY A 199 13.07 18.15 20.33
N LEU A 200 12.67 19.40 20.26
CA LEU A 200 11.34 19.90 20.67
C LEU A 200 10.32 19.81 19.51
N PRO A 201 9.01 19.78 19.82
CA PRO A 201 7.99 19.92 18.79
C PRO A 201 8.14 21.23 18.02
N LYS A 202 7.95 21.18 16.71
CA LYS A 202 8.00 22.33 15.80
C LYS A 202 6.88 22.21 14.78
N THR A 203 6.24 23.33 14.46
CA THR A 203 5.28 23.42 13.34
C THR A 203 5.93 24.22 12.20
N VAL A 204 5.75 23.74 10.98
CA VAL A 204 6.21 24.44 9.76
C VAL A 204 5.04 24.50 8.77
N LEU A 205 5.02 25.53 7.95
CA LEU A 205 4.11 25.66 6.83
C LEU A 205 4.79 25.07 5.60
N VAL A 206 4.22 24.01 5.04
CA VAL A 206 4.72 23.30 3.84
C VAL A 206 3.84 23.68 2.67
N THR A 207 4.43 23.84 1.50
CA THR A 207 3.73 24.25 0.28
C THR A 207 3.72 23.13 -0.78
N SER A 208 2.76 23.20 -1.72
CA SER A 208 2.72 22.27 -2.87
C SER A 208 3.96 22.37 -3.76
N SER A 209 4.61 23.53 -3.84
CA SER A 209 5.89 23.67 -4.56
C SER A 209 7.04 22.90 -3.88
N GLU A 210 7.01 22.77 -2.55
CA GLU A 210 7.98 21.97 -1.81
C GLU A 210 7.72 20.46 -1.99
N THR A 211 6.46 20.04 -2.10
CA THR A 211 6.15 18.64 -2.42
C THR A 211 6.53 18.29 -3.85
N GLU A 212 6.35 19.20 -4.82
CA GLU A 212 6.87 19.04 -6.17
C GLU A 212 8.39 18.85 -6.18
N GLU A 213 9.14 19.70 -5.45
CA GLU A 213 10.60 19.57 -5.32
C GLU A 213 10.99 18.22 -4.70
N ALA A 214 10.25 17.78 -3.66
CA ALA A 214 10.50 16.51 -2.98
C ALA A 214 10.28 15.28 -3.86
N LEU A 215 9.28 15.32 -4.73
CA LEU A 215 8.87 14.19 -5.60
C LEU A 215 9.59 14.16 -6.95
N LYS A 216 10.35 15.20 -7.28
CA LYS A 216 11.02 15.34 -8.59
C LYS A 216 12.10 14.30 -8.85
N GLU A 217 12.67 13.69 -7.79
CA GLU A 217 13.76 12.71 -7.88
C GLU A 217 13.26 11.26 -7.96
N ILE A 218 11.93 11.05 -7.91
CA ILE A 218 11.30 9.74 -7.97
C ILE A 218 10.61 9.55 -9.32
#